data_ae75abe1af93d31b2e0c5ee4d3c0f2e3
#
_entry.id   ae75abe1af93d31b2e0c5ee4d3c0f2e3
#
_cell.length_a   1.000
_cell.length_b   1.000
_cell.length_c   1.000
_cell.angle_alpha   90.00
_cell.angle_beta   90.00
_cell.angle_gamma   90.00
#
_symmetry.space_group_name_H-M   'P 1'
#
loop_
_entity.id
_entity.type
_entity.pdbx_description
1 polymer ?
#
loop_
_entity_poly.entity_id
_entity_poly.type
_entity_poly.pdbx_seq_one_letter_code
_entity_poly.pdbx_strand_id
1 'polypeptide(L)'
;MQLNHYLNFQGQAEQAFNFYKSVFGGEFAMLSRYSDMPPNEGVTLSEAEKNLVLHVSLPINEYTVLMASDTIDQFCTPNSVFTKGNNHYIAINLEKDEQEKAKQLFDALSVNGQVEMPLEKKLSGVHYTVHLPISLA
;
A
#
# COMPACT_ATOMS: atom_id res chain seq x y z
N MET A 1 -1.50 8.78 19.70
CA MET A 1 -2.26 8.88 18.42
C MET A 1 -1.30 8.43 17.34
N GLN A 2 -1.74 7.56 16.45
CA GLN A 2 -0.93 7.03 15.33
C GLN A 2 -1.69 7.30 14.04
N LEU A 3 -1.00 7.77 13.01
CA LEU A 3 -1.54 7.98 11.67
C LEU A 3 -0.92 6.94 10.74
N ASN A 4 -1.74 6.13 10.11
CA ASN A 4 -1.30 5.09 9.19
C ASN A 4 -1.88 5.31 7.80
N HIS A 5 -1.15 4.86 6.77
CA HIS A 5 -1.63 4.88 5.40
C HIS A 5 -2.53 3.68 5.14
N TYR A 6 -3.68 3.94 4.51
CA TYR A 6 -4.63 2.92 4.09
C TYR A 6 -4.88 3.04 2.59
N LEU A 7 -4.58 1.98 1.85
CA LEU A 7 -4.68 1.91 0.39
C LEU A 7 -5.91 1.11 -0.01
N ASN A 8 -6.54 1.50 -1.12
CA ASN A 8 -7.64 0.75 -1.70
C ASN A 8 -7.24 0.22 -3.08
N PHE A 9 -7.62 -1.02 -3.37
CA PHE A 9 -7.35 -1.71 -4.62
C PHE A 9 -8.63 -2.31 -5.22
N GLN A 10 -8.58 -2.69 -6.48
CA GLN A 10 -9.64 -3.45 -7.16
C GLN A 10 -9.15 -4.87 -7.47
N GLY A 11 -8.95 -5.69 -6.44
CA GLY A 11 -8.53 -7.08 -6.56
C GLY A 11 -7.01 -7.30 -6.58
N GLN A 12 -6.19 -6.27 -6.35
CA GLN A 12 -4.73 -6.40 -6.37
C GLN A 12 -4.07 -6.17 -4.99
N ALA A 13 -4.86 -6.02 -3.91
CA ALA A 13 -4.31 -5.72 -2.59
C ALA A 13 -3.28 -6.77 -2.12
N GLU A 14 -3.57 -8.06 -2.28
CA GLU A 14 -2.65 -9.12 -1.88
C GLU A 14 -1.35 -9.11 -2.71
N GLN A 15 -1.45 -8.93 -4.02
CA GLN A 15 -0.28 -8.84 -4.89
C GLN A 15 0.60 -7.65 -4.53
N ALA A 16 -0.02 -6.49 -4.32
CA ALA A 16 0.67 -5.27 -3.92
C ALA A 16 1.39 -5.44 -2.58
N PHE A 17 0.72 -6.03 -1.60
CA PHE A 17 1.27 -6.20 -0.27
C PHE A 17 2.35 -7.29 -0.18
N ASN A 18 2.26 -8.35 -0.97
CA ASN A 18 3.36 -9.29 -1.15
C ASN A 18 4.60 -8.61 -1.74
N PHE A 19 4.42 -7.71 -2.69
CA PHE A 19 5.50 -6.89 -3.21
C PHE A 19 6.08 -5.98 -2.13
N TYR A 20 5.25 -5.21 -1.40
CA TYR A 20 5.75 -4.35 -0.31
C TYR A 20 6.45 -5.15 0.78
N LYS A 21 5.94 -6.31 1.15
CA LYS A 21 6.62 -7.23 2.07
C LYS A 21 8.00 -7.65 1.56
N SER A 22 8.15 -7.90 0.27
CA SER A 22 9.45 -8.24 -0.32
C SER A 22 10.46 -7.09 -0.28
N VAL A 23 9.96 -5.84 -0.32
CA VAL A 23 10.81 -4.64 -0.30
C VAL A 23 11.16 -4.19 1.12
N PHE A 24 10.16 -4.12 2.00
CA PHE A 24 10.34 -3.62 3.37
C PHE A 24 10.72 -4.72 4.37
N GLY A 25 10.49 -5.98 4.02
CA GLY A 25 10.63 -7.10 4.94
C GLY A 25 9.44 -7.23 5.88
N GLY A 26 9.61 -8.05 6.93
CA GLY A 26 8.60 -8.28 7.95
C GLY A 26 7.55 -9.32 7.56
N GLU A 27 6.51 -9.40 8.35
CA GLU A 27 5.37 -10.30 8.17
C GLU A 27 4.07 -9.51 8.28
N PHE A 28 3.01 -10.01 7.62
CA PHE A 28 1.68 -9.42 7.80
C PHE A 28 1.24 -9.61 9.25
N ALA A 29 0.88 -8.51 9.91
CA ALA A 29 0.24 -8.58 11.21
C ALA A 29 -1.19 -9.11 11.09
N MET A 30 -1.84 -8.84 9.94
CA MET A 30 -3.17 -9.34 9.61
C MET A 30 -3.32 -9.47 8.10
N LEU A 31 -4.00 -10.53 7.68
CA LEU A 31 -4.55 -10.69 6.34
C LEU A 31 -5.87 -11.43 6.49
N SER A 32 -6.97 -10.78 6.13
CA SER A 32 -8.31 -11.36 6.13
C SER A 32 -8.98 -11.18 4.78
N ARG A 33 -9.89 -12.08 4.45
CA ARG A 33 -10.62 -12.07 3.19
C ARG A 33 -12.10 -11.75 3.43
N TYR A 34 -12.80 -11.40 2.39
CA TYR A 34 -14.25 -11.21 2.49
C TYR A 34 -14.99 -12.49 2.86
N SER A 35 -14.44 -13.68 2.57
CA SER A 35 -14.95 -14.96 3.05
C SER A 35 -14.95 -15.10 4.57
N ASP A 36 -14.10 -14.35 5.27
CA ASP A 36 -13.97 -14.41 6.72
C ASP A 36 -15.02 -13.55 7.44
N MET A 37 -15.79 -12.76 6.66
CA MET A 37 -16.87 -11.96 7.22
C MET A 37 -18.01 -12.85 7.74
N PRO A 38 -18.59 -12.52 8.89
CA PRO A 38 -19.80 -13.18 9.31
C PRO A 38 -20.93 -12.95 8.29
N PRO A 39 -21.83 -13.93 8.12
CA PRO A 39 -22.98 -13.77 7.24
C PRO A 39 -23.74 -12.48 7.57
N ASN A 40 -24.00 -11.66 6.55
CA ASN A 40 -24.75 -10.41 6.69
C ASN A 40 -26.01 -10.51 5.82
N GLU A 41 -27.16 -10.23 6.40
CA GLU A 41 -28.44 -10.25 5.69
C GLU A 41 -28.42 -9.24 4.54
N GLY A 42 -28.77 -9.69 3.34
CA GLY A 42 -28.82 -8.85 2.14
C GLY A 42 -27.51 -8.71 1.36
N VAL A 43 -26.41 -9.33 1.84
CA VAL A 43 -25.13 -9.33 1.13
C VAL A 43 -24.84 -10.74 0.60
N THR A 44 -24.75 -10.87 -0.71
CA THR A 44 -24.33 -12.10 -1.37
C THR A 44 -23.05 -11.85 -2.14
N LEU A 45 -21.96 -12.47 -1.68
CA LEU A 45 -20.66 -12.39 -2.34
C LEU A 45 -20.51 -13.51 -3.37
N SER A 46 -20.07 -13.17 -4.57
CA SER A 46 -19.58 -14.14 -5.54
C SER A 46 -18.31 -14.86 -5.03
N GLU A 47 -17.97 -16.00 -5.61
CA GLU A 47 -16.73 -16.72 -5.24
C GLU A 47 -15.46 -15.89 -5.51
N ALA A 48 -15.48 -15.04 -6.52
CA ALA A 48 -14.38 -14.10 -6.78
C ALA A 48 -14.26 -13.07 -5.66
N GLU A 49 -15.37 -12.45 -5.25
CA GLU A 49 -15.39 -11.45 -4.18
C GLU A 49 -14.99 -12.02 -2.82
N LYS A 50 -15.36 -13.26 -2.51
CA LYS A 50 -14.97 -13.94 -1.28
C LYS A 50 -13.45 -14.05 -1.11
N ASN A 51 -12.72 -14.18 -2.22
CA ASN A 51 -11.27 -14.30 -2.22
C ASN A 51 -10.54 -12.95 -2.13
N LEU A 52 -11.23 -11.83 -2.32
CA LEU A 52 -10.65 -10.50 -2.19
C LEU A 52 -10.22 -10.20 -0.75
N VAL A 53 -9.24 -9.32 -0.62
CA VAL A 53 -8.70 -8.90 0.67
C VAL A 53 -9.65 -7.92 1.33
N LEU A 54 -10.24 -8.33 2.44
CA LEU A 54 -11.02 -7.45 3.33
C LEU A 54 -10.11 -6.49 4.08
N HIS A 55 -8.98 -7.00 4.58
CA HIS A 55 -8.00 -6.19 5.28
C HIS A 55 -6.63 -6.87 5.26
N VAL A 56 -5.60 -6.09 4.99
CA VAL A 56 -4.21 -6.48 5.16
C VAL A 56 -3.45 -5.39 5.88
N SER A 57 -2.56 -5.77 6.79
CA SER A 57 -1.67 -4.85 7.50
C SER A 57 -0.24 -5.38 7.54
N LEU A 58 0.69 -4.52 7.13
CA LEU A 58 2.12 -4.77 7.12
C LEU A 58 2.82 -3.73 8.01
N PRO A 59 3.31 -4.09 9.19
CA PRO A 59 4.15 -3.22 9.99
C PRO A 59 5.47 -2.95 9.24
N ILE A 60 5.78 -1.67 9.02
CA ILE A 60 7.03 -1.23 8.38
C ILE A 60 8.10 -0.97 9.45
N ASN A 61 7.68 -0.40 10.57
CA ASN A 61 8.48 -0.18 11.76
C ASN A 61 7.58 -0.04 12.99
N GLU A 62 8.16 0.32 14.15
CA GLU A 62 7.45 0.49 15.41
C GLU A 62 6.28 1.51 15.34
N TYR A 63 6.38 2.51 14.44
CA TYR A 63 5.43 3.63 14.38
C TYR A 63 4.55 3.64 13.15
N THR A 64 4.85 2.81 12.14
CA THR A 64 4.20 2.87 10.83
C THR A 64 3.69 1.51 10.41
N VAL A 65 2.41 1.44 10.14
CA VAL A 65 1.77 0.27 9.54
C VAL A 65 1.17 0.67 8.20
N LEU A 66 1.52 -0.05 7.15
CA LEU A 66 0.85 0.06 5.86
C LEU A 66 -0.34 -0.88 5.83
N MET A 67 -1.50 -0.38 5.43
CA MET A 67 -2.74 -1.16 5.43
C MET A 67 -3.46 -1.03 4.09
N ALA A 68 -4.27 -2.03 3.76
CA ALA A 68 -5.12 -1.97 2.58
C ALA A 68 -6.32 -2.90 2.65
N SER A 69 -7.21 -2.68 1.68
CA SER A 69 -8.27 -3.61 1.29
C SER A 69 -8.49 -3.59 -0.22
N ASP A 70 -9.12 -4.63 -0.74
CA ASP A 70 -9.80 -4.55 -2.02
C ASP A 70 -11.19 -3.93 -1.82
N THR A 71 -11.64 -3.14 -2.78
CA THR A 71 -12.99 -2.56 -2.79
C THR A 71 -13.96 -3.48 -3.52
N ILE A 72 -15.17 -3.58 -3.00
CA ILE A 72 -16.29 -4.26 -3.64
C ILE A 72 -17.40 -3.23 -3.84
N ASP A 73 -17.89 -3.09 -5.06
CA ASP A 73 -18.83 -2.03 -5.43
C ASP A 73 -20.13 -2.06 -4.61
N GLN A 74 -20.61 -3.25 -4.22
CA GLN A 74 -21.80 -3.38 -3.40
C GLN A 74 -21.69 -2.79 -1.98
N PHE A 75 -20.45 -2.57 -1.49
CA PHE A 75 -20.20 -1.88 -0.21
C PHE A 75 -19.91 -0.39 -0.40
N CYS A 76 -19.79 0.05 -1.65
CA CYS A 76 -19.56 1.45 -1.95
C CYS A 76 -20.87 2.24 -1.93
N THR A 77 -20.87 3.43 -1.36
CA THR A 77 -21.95 4.38 -1.61
C THR A 77 -21.84 4.92 -3.04
N PRO A 78 -22.93 5.43 -3.64
CA PRO A 78 -22.89 5.96 -5.01
C PRO A 78 -21.77 6.98 -5.28
N ASN A 79 -21.30 7.68 -4.23
CA ASN A 79 -20.26 8.69 -4.32
C ASN A 79 -18.87 8.17 -3.87
N SER A 80 -18.74 6.91 -3.51
CA SER A 80 -17.49 6.28 -3.05
C SER A 80 -17.01 5.13 -3.94
N VAL A 81 -17.48 5.09 -5.18
CA VAL A 81 -16.96 4.14 -6.17
C VAL A 81 -15.46 4.37 -6.34
N PHE A 82 -14.70 3.27 -6.33
CA PHE A 82 -13.25 3.35 -6.47
C PHE A 82 -12.86 4.11 -7.74
N THR A 83 -12.01 5.11 -7.55
CA THR A 83 -11.42 5.86 -8.66
C THR A 83 -9.92 5.94 -8.43
N LYS A 84 -9.15 5.43 -9.40
CA LYS A 84 -7.69 5.54 -9.35
C LYS A 84 -7.30 7.01 -9.50
N GLY A 85 -6.63 7.55 -8.48
CA GLY A 85 -6.20 8.94 -8.44
C GLY A 85 -4.67 9.08 -8.44
N ASN A 86 -4.20 10.32 -8.50
CA ASN A 86 -2.78 10.68 -8.48
C ASN A 86 -2.48 11.85 -7.54
N ASN A 87 -3.36 12.12 -6.59
CA ASN A 87 -3.27 13.26 -5.67
C ASN A 87 -2.65 12.90 -4.30
N HIS A 88 -2.09 11.71 -4.16
CA HIS A 88 -1.50 11.26 -2.91
C HIS A 88 -0.18 10.54 -3.15
N TYR A 89 0.81 10.87 -2.32
CA TYR A 89 2.14 10.27 -2.31
C TYR A 89 2.49 9.79 -0.91
N ILE A 90 3.19 8.67 -0.82
CA ILE A 90 3.84 8.24 0.41
C ILE A 90 5.32 8.62 0.30
N ALA A 91 5.78 9.45 1.22
CA ALA A 91 7.17 9.85 1.29
C ALA A 91 7.92 8.99 2.33
N ILE A 92 9.01 8.37 1.91
CA ILE A 92 9.92 7.65 2.79
C ILE A 92 11.12 8.55 3.03
N ASN A 93 11.28 9.02 4.26
CA ASN A 93 12.41 9.83 4.67
C ASN A 93 13.46 8.95 5.35
N LEU A 94 14.69 9.06 4.91
CA LEU A 94 15.82 8.30 5.41
C LEU A 94 16.92 9.26 5.88
N GLU A 95 17.69 8.83 6.88
CA GLU A 95 18.79 9.63 7.42
C GLU A 95 19.96 9.70 6.44
N LYS A 96 20.86 10.66 6.70
CA LYS A 96 21.98 10.95 5.81
C LYS A 96 22.94 9.76 5.62
N ASP A 97 23.08 8.92 6.61
CA ASP A 97 23.91 7.72 6.61
C ASP A 97 23.23 6.48 6.02
N GLU A 98 21.92 6.57 5.69
CA GLU A 98 21.14 5.50 5.06
C GLU A 98 21.12 5.59 3.52
N GLN A 99 22.14 6.14 2.87
CA GLN A 99 22.17 6.34 1.41
C GLN A 99 22.00 5.03 0.62
N GLU A 100 22.68 3.96 1.05
CA GLU A 100 22.58 2.66 0.38
C GLU A 100 21.17 2.08 0.50
N LYS A 101 20.54 2.22 1.66
CA LYS A 101 19.15 1.81 1.88
C LYS A 101 18.17 2.63 1.03
N ALA A 102 18.41 3.95 0.92
CA ALA A 102 17.59 4.80 0.05
C ALA A 102 17.64 4.34 -1.40
N LYS A 103 18.84 3.99 -1.89
CA LYS A 103 19.03 3.48 -3.24
C LYS A 103 18.33 2.12 -3.42
N GLN A 104 18.50 1.19 -2.50
CA GLN A 104 17.88 -0.14 -2.54
C GLN A 104 16.35 -0.04 -2.57
N LEU A 105 15.76 0.79 -1.71
CA LEU A 105 14.31 1.02 -1.68
C LEU A 105 13.83 1.68 -2.98
N PHE A 106 14.54 2.70 -3.47
CA PHE A 106 14.18 3.36 -4.72
C PHE A 106 14.21 2.39 -5.90
N ASP A 107 15.30 1.63 -6.06
CA ASP A 107 15.47 0.67 -7.14
C ASP A 107 14.37 -0.42 -7.07
N ALA A 108 14.10 -0.96 -5.89
CA ALA A 108 13.08 -1.99 -5.70
C ALA A 108 11.65 -1.48 -5.98
N LEU A 109 11.30 -0.29 -5.45
CA LEU A 109 9.96 0.29 -5.60
C LEU A 109 9.71 0.85 -7.00
N SER A 110 10.76 1.11 -7.78
CA SER A 110 10.65 1.59 -9.16
C SER A 110 10.33 0.46 -10.15
N VAL A 111 10.43 -0.79 -9.75
CA VAL A 111 10.15 -1.94 -10.62
C VAL A 111 8.68 -1.92 -11.03
N ASN A 112 8.42 -1.89 -12.33
CA ASN A 112 7.09 -1.77 -12.94
C ASN A 112 6.33 -0.49 -12.57
N GLY A 113 7.00 0.50 -11.97
CA GLY A 113 6.45 1.81 -11.66
C GLY A 113 6.90 2.89 -12.64
N GLN A 114 6.26 4.05 -12.59
CA GLN A 114 6.70 5.23 -13.31
C GLN A 114 7.52 6.10 -12.37
N VAL A 115 8.80 6.30 -12.67
CA VAL A 115 9.65 7.22 -11.92
C VAL A 115 9.34 8.64 -12.37
N GLU A 116 8.74 9.44 -11.51
CA GLU A 116 8.44 10.85 -11.78
C GLU A 116 9.65 11.74 -11.50
N MET A 117 10.41 11.42 -10.45
CA MET A 117 11.62 12.12 -10.07
C MET A 117 12.74 11.13 -9.74
N PRO A 118 13.96 11.34 -10.26
CA PRO A 118 15.10 10.51 -9.88
C PRO A 118 15.42 10.67 -8.39
N LEU A 119 16.08 9.66 -7.83
CA LEU A 119 16.60 9.75 -6.46
C LEU A 119 17.71 10.80 -6.41
N GLU A 120 17.41 11.96 -5.86
CA GLU A 120 18.36 13.05 -5.71
C GLU A 120 18.66 13.32 -4.24
N LYS A 121 19.93 13.65 -3.97
CA LYS A 121 20.34 14.17 -2.68
C LYS A 121 19.80 15.59 -2.55
N LYS A 122 18.80 15.82 -1.69
CA LYS A 122 18.32 17.20 -1.46
C LYS A 122 19.46 18.11 -0.99
N LEU A 123 19.47 19.34 -1.48
CA LEU A 123 20.45 20.39 -1.17
C LEU A 123 20.59 20.66 0.36
N SER A 124 19.58 20.31 1.14
CA SER A 124 19.61 20.38 2.62
C SER A 124 20.49 19.32 3.28
N GLY A 125 20.96 18.33 2.53
CA GLY A 125 21.99 17.38 2.97
C GLY A 125 21.60 16.38 4.05
N VAL A 126 20.32 16.29 4.43
CA VAL A 126 19.90 15.56 5.64
C VAL A 126 18.97 14.38 5.37
N HIS A 127 18.20 14.40 4.27
CA HIS A 127 17.22 13.33 4.01
C HIS A 127 17.16 12.93 2.55
N TYR A 128 16.96 11.63 2.30
CA TYR A 128 16.53 11.09 1.01
C TYR A 128 15.03 10.91 1.05
N THR A 129 14.33 11.36 0.01
CA THR A 129 12.88 11.15 -0.10
C THR A 129 12.60 10.31 -1.33
N VAL A 130 11.98 9.16 -1.13
CA VAL A 130 11.45 8.31 -2.19
C VAL A 130 9.95 8.58 -2.28
N HIS A 131 9.49 9.06 -3.42
CA HIS A 131 8.06 9.21 -3.68
C HIS A 131 7.54 7.96 -4.37
N LEU A 132 6.56 7.33 -3.75
CA LEU A 132 5.87 6.18 -4.31
C LEU A 132 4.59 6.65 -4.99
N PRO A 133 4.45 6.52 -6.30
CA PRO A 133 3.13 6.53 -6.89
C PRO A 133 2.36 5.31 -6.38
N ILE A 134 1.18 5.52 -5.81
CA ILE A 134 0.31 4.47 -5.29
C ILE A 134 -0.40 3.73 -6.45
N SER A 135 0.23 3.62 -7.58
CA SER A 135 -0.30 2.88 -8.71
C SER A 135 0.63 1.76 -9.10
N LEU A 136 0.46 0.60 -8.50
CA LEU A 136 0.81 -0.62 -9.19
C LEU A 136 -0.12 -0.73 -10.40
N ALA A 137 0.50 -0.81 -11.58
CA ALA A 137 -0.21 -0.96 -12.84
C ALA A 137 -1.02 -2.26 -12.88
#